data_e880dd89e023ec8f4ed1b4f75ce8e3dc
#
_entry.id   e880dd89e023ec8f4ed1b4f75ce8e3dc
#
_cell.length_a   1.000
_cell.length_b   1.000
_cell.length_c   1.000
_cell.angle_alpha   90.00
_cell.angle_beta   90.00
_cell.angle_gamma   90.00
#
_symmetry.space_group_name_H-M   'P 1'
#
loop_
_entity.id
_entity.type
_entity.pdbx_description
1 polymer ?
#
loop_
_entity_poly.entity_id
_entity_poly.type
_entity_poly.pdbx_seq_one_letter_code
_entity_poly.pdbx_strand_id
1 'polypeptide(L)'
;MTKSRISIPQTEMKILFAKSGNVCAFPGCNMPIIAESGDESKPLAEMAHMIAYQDDGPRADPNLPMSERNKASNLILLCPNHHAIVDKFEYQFNVHVLREMKKRHEESFSSSSLNIAPPHLMEEPLHASLLPLSRLPLVVFSADTRFRKSNILDLFDMLNTHTNRSILYAFELRDKKIYTFHDLRNPDNPFRGAYDQSTVESLKSVELWDSIDGHRLYVALLNRALKNYLKKRGVAYDPLHYRYYFMPDRDAIKRRFTYTSLSGRQTTKSVVINPVIKATGQPKPYWIHLAANLSFQYIAPLQWVLTIRPERHLTKDGFEPYTHVSIGRKITRIKSTMYNWQYLQEIQLWREFLTNAQKRRILKFGKQSIVIENNLLKENIEWPGIPEDRKKFVSQEYPEDLFTLSEVTVLGQEEEEFYEDHFLDEYEE
;
A
#
# COMPACT_ATOMS: atom_id res chain seq x y z
N MET A 1 10.67 -68.80 8.85
CA MET A 1 9.23 -68.52 9.06
C MET A 1 9.01 -67.03 8.83
N THR A 2 8.43 -66.69 7.69
CA THR A 2 8.05 -65.32 7.34
C THR A 2 6.92 -64.86 8.28
N LYS A 3 7.23 -64.00 9.27
CA LYS A 3 6.19 -63.39 10.11
C LYS A 3 5.24 -62.59 9.21
N SER A 4 4.00 -62.99 9.19
CA SER A 4 2.90 -62.30 8.48
C SER A 4 2.89 -60.87 8.92
N ARG A 5 3.08 -59.91 8.00
CA ARG A 5 2.98 -58.47 8.26
C ARG A 5 1.51 -58.15 8.59
N ILE A 6 1.25 -57.82 9.85
CA ILE A 6 -0.12 -57.38 10.25
C ILE A 6 -0.40 -56.06 9.55
N SER A 7 -1.51 -56.00 8.83
CA SER A 7 -1.92 -54.77 8.10
C SER A 7 -2.28 -53.65 9.07
N ILE A 8 -1.99 -52.42 8.69
CA ILE A 8 -2.37 -51.22 9.46
C ILE A 8 -3.93 -51.18 9.50
N PRO A 9 -4.54 -50.99 10.67
CA PRO A 9 -5.99 -50.92 10.79
C PRO A 9 -6.60 -49.80 9.94
N GLN A 10 -7.72 -50.02 9.33
CA GLN A 10 -8.39 -49.04 8.43
C GLN A 10 -8.74 -47.72 9.15
N THR A 11 -9.07 -47.82 10.44
CA THR A 11 -9.31 -46.64 11.29
C THR A 11 -8.07 -45.76 11.44
N GLU A 12 -6.89 -46.37 11.66
CA GLU A 12 -5.63 -45.62 11.79
C GLU A 12 -5.23 -44.99 10.45
N MET A 13 -5.44 -45.69 9.33
CA MET A 13 -5.24 -45.12 8.00
C MET A 13 -6.13 -43.91 7.75
N LYS A 14 -7.43 -43.99 8.05
CA LYS A 14 -8.37 -42.86 7.88
C LYS A 14 -7.94 -41.65 8.72
N ILE A 15 -7.55 -41.85 9.97
CA ILE A 15 -7.07 -40.77 10.84
C ILE A 15 -5.82 -40.13 10.25
N LEU A 16 -4.87 -40.91 9.78
CA LEU A 16 -3.62 -40.44 9.21
C LEU A 16 -3.84 -39.61 7.95
N PHE A 17 -4.66 -40.13 7.00
CA PHE A 17 -5.00 -39.42 5.77
C PHE A 17 -5.81 -38.13 6.03
N ALA A 18 -6.77 -38.17 6.95
CA ALA A 18 -7.58 -37.01 7.31
C ALA A 18 -6.74 -35.84 7.88
N LYS A 19 -5.62 -36.12 8.55
CA LYS A 19 -4.74 -35.13 9.14
C LYS A 19 -3.61 -34.67 8.23
N SER A 20 -3.44 -35.28 7.05
CA SER A 20 -2.30 -35.04 6.17
C SER A 20 -2.47 -33.87 5.20
N GLY A 21 -3.69 -33.33 5.06
CA GLY A 21 -3.97 -32.26 4.08
C GLY A 21 -3.68 -32.63 2.61
N ASN A 22 -3.65 -33.92 2.29
CA ASN A 22 -3.36 -34.48 0.96
C ASN A 22 -1.94 -34.16 0.42
N VAL A 23 -0.97 -33.83 1.25
CA VAL A 23 0.42 -33.59 0.85
C VAL A 23 1.42 -34.36 1.72
N CYS A 24 2.61 -34.61 1.16
CA CYS A 24 3.73 -35.25 1.86
C CYS A 24 4.15 -34.45 3.10
N ALA A 25 4.29 -35.12 4.25
CA ALA A 25 4.65 -34.48 5.51
C ALA A 25 6.15 -34.06 5.63
N PHE A 26 6.95 -34.26 4.59
CA PHE A 26 8.33 -33.81 4.57
C PHE A 26 8.40 -32.29 4.36
N PRO A 27 9.17 -31.55 5.18
CA PRO A 27 9.23 -30.08 5.10
C PRO A 27 9.58 -29.57 3.69
N GLY A 28 8.76 -28.67 3.16
CA GLY A 28 8.95 -28.09 1.84
C GLY A 28 8.53 -29.00 0.66
N CYS A 29 7.96 -30.18 0.94
CA CYS A 29 7.43 -31.06 -0.10
C CYS A 29 5.94 -30.80 -0.36
N ASN A 30 5.60 -30.41 -1.59
CA ASN A 30 4.21 -30.19 -2.01
C ASN A 30 3.64 -31.35 -2.86
N MET A 31 4.29 -32.52 -2.81
CA MET A 31 3.84 -33.69 -3.57
C MET A 31 2.49 -34.18 -3.02
N PRO A 32 1.44 -34.27 -3.85
CA PRO A 32 0.16 -34.83 -3.42
C PRO A 32 0.31 -36.31 -3.04
N ILE A 33 -0.40 -36.73 -2.01
CA ILE A 33 -0.43 -38.12 -1.58
C ILE A 33 -1.50 -38.97 -2.28
N ILE A 34 -2.42 -38.30 -2.97
CA ILE A 34 -3.42 -38.92 -3.87
C ILE A 34 -3.22 -38.27 -5.24
N ALA A 35 -3.00 -39.07 -6.28
CA ALA A 35 -2.99 -38.62 -7.66
C ALA A 35 -4.32 -38.86 -8.32
N GLU A 36 -4.75 -37.89 -9.11
CA GLU A 36 -5.97 -37.98 -9.93
C GLU A 36 -5.57 -38.09 -11.42
N SER A 37 -6.17 -39.00 -12.12
CA SER A 37 -5.98 -39.14 -13.57
C SER A 37 -7.34 -39.53 -14.20
N GLY A 38 -8.03 -38.57 -14.80
CA GLY A 38 -9.41 -38.71 -15.25
C GLY A 38 -10.32 -39.01 -14.07
N ASP A 39 -11.11 -40.10 -14.17
CA ASP A 39 -12.04 -40.54 -13.12
C ASP A 39 -11.39 -41.46 -12.04
N GLU A 40 -10.09 -41.70 -12.14
CA GLU A 40 -9.38 -42.58 -11.19
C GLU A 40 -8.52 -41.78 -10.21
N SER A 41 -8.66 -42.11 -8.92
CA SER A 41 -7.80 -41.59 -7.85
C SER A 41 -6.96 -42.71 -7.26
N LYS A 42 -5.65 -42.55 -7.18
CA LYS A 42 -4.72 -43.53 -6.63
C LYS A 42 -3.81 -42.93 -5.55
N PRO A 43 -3.60 -43.62 -4.39
CA PRO A 43 -2.66 -43.16 -3.38
C PRO A 43 -1.22 -43.29 -3.91
N LEU A 44 -0.46 -42.18 -3.82
CA LEU A 44 0.96 -42.14 -4.10
C LEU A 44 1.81 -42.16 -2.83
N ALA A 45 1.22 -41.87 -1.67
CA ALA A 45 1.94 -41.83 -0.43
C ALA A 45 2.16 -43.21 0.18
N GLU A 46 3.23 -43.31 0.92
CA GLU A 46 3.56 -44.45 1.75
C GLU A 46 3.42 -44.07 3.24
N MET A 47 2.89 -45.01 4.01
CA MET A 47 2.76 -44.89 5.46
C MET A 47 4.06 -45.34 6.12
N ALA A 48 4.94 -44.39 6.38
CA ALA A 48 6.23 -44.62 7.02
C ALA A 48 6.08 -44.78 8.54
N HIS A 49 6.70 -45.81 9.11
CA HIS A 49 6.78 -45.98 10.54
C HIS A 49 7.86 -45.07 11.14
N MET A 50 7.55 -44.28 12.14
CA MET A 50 8.55 -43.47 12.86
C MET A 50 9.43 -44.36 13.76
N ILE A 51 8.80 -45.31 14.44
CA ILE A 51 9.47 -46.45 15.09
C ILE A 51 9.09 -47.70 14.31
N ALA A 52 10.07 -48.47 13.85
CA ALA A 52 9.85 -49.61 12.98
C ALA A 52 8.84 -50.61 13.54
N TYR A 53 8.10 -51.23 12.63
CA TYR A 53 7.20 -52.33 13.00
C TYR A 53 7.97 -53.60 13.44
N GLN A 54 9.10 -53.92 12.80
CA GLN A 54 9.96 -55.03 13.09
C GLN A 54 11.12 -54.58 14.00
N ASP A 55 11.63 -55.50 14.86
CA ASP A 55 12.65 -55.18 15.82
C ASP A 55 14.06 -54.95 15.18
N ASP A 56 14.20 -55.31 13.92
CA ASP A 56 15.41 -55.14 13.10
C ASP A 56 15.26 -54.01 12.03
N GLY A 57 14.18 -53.27 12.08
CA GLY A 57 13.91 -52.19 11.15
C GLY A 57 14.46 -50.83 11.58
N PRO A 58 14.35 -49.80 10.72
CA PRO A 58 14.84 -48.46 11.02
C PRO A 58 14.24 -47.89 12.32
N ARG A 59 15.09 -47.35 13.20
CA ARG A 59 14.65 -46.72 14.47
C ARG A 59 13.82 -47.64 15.36
N ALA A 60 14.10 -48.95 15.34
CA ALA A 60 13.39 -49.92 16.16
C ALA A 60 13.53 -49.64 17.67
N ASP A 61 12.40 -49.78 18.39
CA ASP A 61 12.36 -49.69 19.85
C ASP A 61 11.68 -50.95 20.43
N PRO A 62 12.43 -51.86 21.06
CA PRO A 62 11.86 -53.07 21.67
C PRO A 62 10.83 -52.79 22.77
N ASN A 63 10.88 -51.58 23.38
CA ASN A 63 9.96 -51.20 24.45
C ASN A 63 8.60 -50.78 23.94
N LEU A 64 8.47 -50.42 22.65
CA LEU A 64 7.17 -50.06 22.07
C LEU A 64 6.32 -51.33 21.81
N PRO A 65 5.16 -51.48 22.48
CA PRO A 65 4.30 -52.62 22.27
C PRO A 65 3.86 -52.77 20.79
N MET A 66 3.78 -54.01 20.31
CA MET A 66 3.37 -54.30 18.92
C MET A 66 1.98 -53.72 18.56
N SER A 67 1.09 -53.57 19.53
CA SER A 67 -0.22 -52.95 19.37
C SER A 67 -0.16 -51.44 19.07
N GLU A 68 0.92 -50.77 19.47
CA GLU A 68 1.11 -49.34 19.27
C GLU A 68 1.84 -49.00 17.96
N ARG A 69 2.58 -49.97 17.40
CA ARG A 69 3.44 -49.74 16.24
C ARG A 69 2.66 -49.34 14.97
N ASN A 70 1.43 -49.87 14.80
CA ASN A 70 0.56 -49.57 13.67
C ASN A 70 -0.48 -48.47 13.94
N LYS A 71 -0.35 -47.72 15.05
CA LYS A 71 -1.24 -46.56 15.32
C LYS A 71 -0.84 -45.34 14.51
N ALA A 72 -1.80 -44.50 14.17
CA ALA A 72 -1.59 -43.25 13.47
C ALA A 72 -0.56 -42.33 14.20
N SER A 73 -0.46 -42.46 15.53
CA SER A 73 0.56 -41.74 16.34
C SER A 73 2.00 -42.13 16.03
N ASN A 74 2.24 -43.34 15.49
CA ASN A 74 3.56 -43.82 15.08
C ASN A 74 3.77 -43.84 13.57
N LEU A 75 2.83 -43.34 12.80
CA LEU A 75 2.86 -43.32 11.33
C LEU A 75 2.95 -41.88 10.81
N ILE A 76 3.68 -41.68 9.71
CA ILE A 76 3.77 -40.42 8.98
C ILE A 76 3.55 -40.68 7.49
N LEU A 77 2.80 -39.83 6.79
CA LEU A 77 2.57 -39.95 5.35
C LEU A 77 3.66 -39.21 4.57
N LEU A 78 4.38 -39.96 3.76
CA LEU A 78 5.47 -39.42 2.93
C LEU A 78 5.27 -39.88 1.48
N CYS A 79 5.76 -39.10 0.52
CA CYS A 79 5.92 -39.61 -0.83
C CYS A 79 7.01 -40.68 -0.88
N PRO A 80 7.04 -41.57 -1.88
CA PRO A 80 8.01 -42.67 -1.96
C PRO A 80 9.47 -42.22 -1.85
N ASN A 81 9.81 -41.09 -2.45
CA ASN A 81 11.15 -40.54 -2.40
C ASN A 81 11.57 -40.14 -0.98
N HIS A 82 10.69 -39.44 -0.26
CA HIS A 82 10.99 -39.01 1.10
C HIS A 82 10.91 -40.16 2.12
N HIS A 83 10.06 -41.15 1.90
CA HIS A 83 10.08 -42.38 2.69
C HIS A 83 11.44 -43.07 2.57
N ALA A 84 11.94 -43.26 1.34
CA ALA A 84 13.26 -43.85 1.13
C ALA A 84 14.40 -43.03 1.76
N ILE A 85 14.31 -41.70 1.77
CA ILE A 85 15.31 -40.80 2.40
C ILE A 85 15.30 -40.96 3.91
N VAL A 86 14.15 -40.90 4.58
CA VAL A 86 14.07 -40.96 6.05
C VAL A 86 14.50 -42.32 6.58
N ASP A 87 14.30 -43.39 5.82
CA ASP A 87 14.74 -44.75 6.22
C ASP A 87 16.21 -44.99 5.94
N LYS A 88 16.81 -44.40 4.92
CA LYS A 88 18.23 -44.49 4.64
C LYS A 88 19.11 -43.65 5.56
N PHE A 89 18.59 -42.51 6.02
CA PHE A 89 19.35 -41.58 6.88
C PHE A 89 18.78 -41.52 8.30
N GLU A 90 18.67 -42.68 8.95
CA GLU A 90 18.05 -42.87 10.28
C GLU A 90 18.62 -41.96 11.37
N TYR A 91 19.93 -41.67 11.30
CA TYR A 91 20.60 -40.80 12.26
C TYR A 91 20.12 -39.34 12.15
N GLN A 92 19.91 -38.85 10.93
CA GLN A 92 19.41 -37.51 10.68
C GLN A 92 17.89 -37.41 10.95
N PHE A 93 17.16 -38.46 10.56
CA PHE A 93 15.70 -38.55 10.72
C PHE A 93 15.36 -39.52 11.87
N ASN A 94 15.86 -39.20 13.07
CA ASN A 94 15.51 -39.98 14.25
C ASN A 94 14.03 -39.80 14.64
N VAL A 95 13.56 -40.60 15.59
CA VAL A 95 12.16 -40.60 16.03
C VAL A 95 11.67 -39.23 16.47
N HIS A 96 12.53 -38.46 17.16
CA HIS A 96 12.16 -37.10 17.61
C HIS A 96 11.92 -36.16 16.41
N VAL A 97 12.82 -36.16 15.44
CA VAL A 97 12.71 -35.34 14.21
C VAL A 97 11.46 -35.71 13.44
N LEU A 98 11.16 -37.00 13.25
CA LEU A 98 9.95 -37.43 12.54
C LEU A 98 8.68 -37.07 13.29
N ARG A 99 8.66 -37.12 14.61
CA ARG A 99 7.53 -36.66 15.42
C ARG A 99 7.28 -35.16 15.27
N GLU A 100 8.34 -34.37 15.31
CA GLU A 100 8.24 -32.92 15.08
C GLU A 100 7.79 -32.59 13.67
N MET A 101 8.30 -33.27 12.65
CA MET A 101 7.83 -33.12 11.27
C MET A 101 6.34 -33.41 11.16
N LYS A 102 5.89 -34.55 11.69
CA LYS A 102 4.47 -34.94 11.71
C LYS A 102 3.63 -33.90 12.44
N LYS A 103 4.04 -33.49 13.63
CA LYS A 103 3.33 -32.52 14.46
C LYS A 103 3.13 -31.21 13.72
N ARG A 104 4.21 -30.61 13.20
CA ARG A 104 4.15 -29.34 12.44
C ARG A 104 3.26 -29.47 11.20
N HIS A 105 3.35 -30.58 10.50
CA HIS A 105 2.52 -30.86 9.35
C HIS A 105 1.04 -30.94 9.72
N GLU A 106 0.68 -31.75 10.72
CA GLU A 106 -0.70 -31.88 11.17
C GLU A 106 -1.25 -30.58 11.78
N GLU A 107 -0.44 -29.81 12.49
CA GLU A 107 -0.81 -28.50 13.05
C GLU A 107 -1.12 -27.49 11.94
N SER A 108 -0.39 -27.51 10.83
CA SER A 108 -0.65 -26.62 9.70
C SER A 108 -2.03 -26.82 9.06
N PHE A 109 -2.61 -28.04 9.22
CA PHE A 109 -3.95 -28.36 8.74
C PHE A 109 -5.02 -28.38 9.84
N SER A 110 -4.66 -28.48 11.11
CA SER A 110 -5.63 -28.55 12.23
C SER A 110 -6.02 -27.17 12.76
N SER A 111 -5.25 -26.13 12.53
CA SER A 111 -5.58 -24.77 12.96
C SER A 111 -6.64 -24.06 12.10
N SER A 112 -7.16 -24.72 11.08
CA SER A 112 -8.22 -24.20 10.22
C SER A 112 -9.54 -24.90 10.52
N SER A 113 -10.34 -24.32 11.39
CA SER A 113 -11.74 -24.74 11.57
C SER A 113 -12.66 -24.44 10.37
N LEU A 114 -12.07 -24.06 9.25
CA LEU A 114 -12.66 -23.99 7.92
C LEU A 114 -11.64 -24.60 6.96
N ASN A 115 -11.88 -25.82 6.48
CA ASN A 115 -11.12 -26.45 5.38
C ASN A 115 -11.36 -25.68 4.07
N ILE A 116 -10.79 -24.53 3.97
CA ILE A 116 -10.53 -23.91 2.68
C ILE A 116 -9.23 -24.57 2.21
N ALA A 117 -9.24 -25.25 1.08
CA ALA A 117 -8.00 -25.65 0.39
C ALA A 117 -7.02 -24.47 0.46
N PRO A 118 -5.72 -24.71 0.75
CA PRO A 118 -4.79 -23.60 0.83
C PRO A 118 -4.98 -22.76 -0.42
N PRO A 119 -5.36 -21.49 -0.29
CA PRO A 119 -5.61 -20.67 -1.46
C PRO A 119 -4.34 -20.74 -2.28
N HIS A 120 -4.46 -20.94 -3.58
CA HIS A 120 -3.33 -20.78 -4.47
C HIS A 120 -2.79 -19.38 -4.19
N LEU A 121 -1.65 -19.32 -3.49
CA LEU A 121 -1.02 -18.04 -3.22
C LEU A 121 -0.65 -17.46 -4.58
N MET A 122 -1.23 -16.33 -4.88
CA MET A 122 -0.91 -15.56 -6.08
C MET A 122 0.21 -14.60 -5.73
N GLU A 123 1.29 -14.67 -6.50
CA GLU A 123 2.29 -13.62 -6.44
C GLU A 123 1.74 -12.39 -7.17
N GLU A 124 1.54 -11.32 -6.43
CA GLU A 124 1.15 -10.04 -7.01
C GLU A 124 2.11 -8.93 -6.62
N PRO A 125 2.44 -8.04 -7.56
CA PRO A 125 3.23 -6.87 -7.26
C PRO A 125 2.40 -5.85 -6.48
N LEU A 126 2.71 -5.65 -5.21
CA LEU A 126 2.17 -4.54 -4.43
C LEU A 126 2.88 -3.25 -4.82
N HIS A 127 2.14 -2.27 -5.31
CA HIS A 127 2.64 -0.93 -5.56
C HIS A 127 2.27 -0.01 -4.41
N ALA A 128 3.26 0.44 -3.66
CA ALA A 128 3.02 1.38 -2.57
C ALA A 128 2.75 2.80 -3.11
N SER A 129 1.81 3.50 -2.48
CA SER A 129 1.53 4.93 -2.76
C SER A 129 2.54 5.88 -2.10
N LEU A 130 3.82 5.49 -2.08
CA LEU A 130 4.90 6.17 -1.39
C LEU A 130 6.01 6.52 -2.38
N LEU A 131 6.60 7.71 -2.22
CA LEU A 131 7.83 8.12 -2.91
C LEU A 131 8.95 8.26 -1.88
N PRO A 132 10.08 7.55 -2.05
CA PRO A 132 11.23 7.71 -1.17
C PRO A 132 11.84 9.11 -1.24
N LEU A 133 12.32 9.59 -0.11
CA LEU A 133 13.12 10.82 -0.03
C LEU A 133 14.59 10.44 0.18
N SER A 134 15.42 10.60 -0.85
CA SER A 134 16.84 10.21 -0.77
C SER A 134 17.74 11.30 -0.13
N ARG A 135 17.22 12.50 0.00
CA ARG A 135 17.92 13.61 0.68
C ARG A 135 16.92 14.56 1.33
N LEU A 136 17.26 14.98 2.54
CA LEU A 136 16.52 15.97 3.32
C LEU A 136 17.49 17.04 3.87
N PRO A 137 16.99 18.26 4.16
CA PRO A 137 17.78 19.26 4.87
C PRO A 137 18.19 18.76 6.26
N LEU A 138 19.48 18.79 6.56
CA LEU A 138 20.03 18.31 7.84
C LEU A 138 20.10 19.39 8.90
N VAL A 139 19.87 20.64 8.51
CA VAL A 139 19.91 21.81 9.39
C VAL A 139 18.70 22.70 9.15
N VAL A 140 18.04 23.09 10.22
CA VAL A 140 17.05 24.16 10.24
C VAL A 140 17.71 25.40 10.86
N PHE A 141 17.66 26.52 10.16
CA PHE A 141 18.13 27.79 10.68
C PHE A 141 16.99 28.56 11.31
N SER A 142 17.26 29.24 12.42
CA SER A 142 16.30 30.12 13.08
C SER A 142 16.96 31.46 13.41
N ALA A 143 16.16 32.51 13.46
CA ALA A 143 16.57 33.83 13.93
C ALA A 143 15.36 34.63 14.42
N ASP A 144 15.59 35.60 15.28
CA ASP A 144 14.54 36.50 15.74
C ASP A 144 14.04 37.39 14.60
N THR A 145 12.70 37.58 14.56
CA THR A 145 12.09 38.40 13.52
C THR A 145 10.95 39.25 14.06
N ARG A 146 10.78 40.43 13.46
CA ARG A 146 9.61 41.28 13.71
C ARG A 146 8.31 40.77 13.11
N PHE A 147 8.39 39.84 12.15
CA PHE A 147 7.22 39.30 11.45
C PHE A 147 6.48 38.27 12.31
N ARG A 148 5.17 38.26 12.17
CA ARG A 148 4.22 37.38 12.84
C ARG A 148 3.27 36.79 11.80
N LYS A 149 2.48 35.79 12.20
CA LYS A 149 1.42 35.26 11.33
C LYS A 149 0.39 36.32 10.95
N SER A 150 0.17 37.32 11.80
CA SER A 150 -0.76 38.42 11.56
C SER A 150 -0.31 39.39 10.46
N ASN A 151 1.00 39.58 10.29
CA ASN A 151 1.57 40.45 9.26
C ASN A 151 2.45 39.68 8.25
N ILE A 152 2.11 38.44 7.98
CA ILE A 152 2.83 37.59 7.04
C ILE A 152 2.82 38.13 5.60
N LEU A 153 1.83 38.92 5.24
CA LEU A 153 1.73 39.55 3.94
C LEU A 153 2.85 40.55 3.72
N ASP A 154 3.21 41.35 4.73
CA ASP A 154 4.32 42.28 4.68
C ASP A 154 5.65 41.57 4.41
N LEU A 155 5.82 40.39 5.01
CA LEU A 155 6.97 39.51 4.75
C LEU A 155 6.96 39.01 3.29
N PHE A 156 5.82 38.57 2.77
CA PHE A 156 5.74 38.15 1.38
C PHE A 156 6.00 39.29 0.39
N ASP A 157 5.50 40.48 0.66
CA ASP A 157 5.78 41.66 -0.16
C ASP A 157 7.28 42.01 -0.17
N MET A 158 7.90 41.98 0.97
CA MET A 158 9.36 42.17 1.07
C MET A 158 10.13 41.07 0.29
N LEU A 159 9.73 39.81 0.42
CA LEU A 159 10.35 38.71 -0.29
C LEU A 159 10.16 38.80 -1.81
N ASN A 160 9.01 39.28 -2.27
CA ASN A 160 8.70 39.43 -3.68
C ASN A 160 9.49 40.57 -4.36
N THR A 161 9.89 41.60 -3.62
CA THR A 161 10.70 42.72 -4.15
C THR A 161 12.13 42.30 -4.47
N HIS A 162 12.64 41.27 -3.81
CA HIS A 162 14.05 40.86 -3.90
C HIS A 162 14.32 39.66 -4.81
N THR A 163 13.33 39.14 -5.58
CA THR A 163 13.46 37.74 -5.99
C THR A 163 13.37 37.38 -7.43
N ASN A 164 14.33 36.54 -7.76
CA ASN A 164 14.25 35.54 -8.83
C ASN A 164 13.09 34.57 -8.58
N ARG A 165 12.10 34.51 -9.51
CA ARG A 165 10.90 33.63 -9.43
C ARG A 165 11.20 32.14 -9.23
N SER A 166 12.48 31.73 -9.33
CA SER A 166 12.91 30.33 -9.15
C SER A 166 13.07 29.90 -7.70
N ILE A 167 13.20 30.84 -6.75
CA ILE A 167 13.46 30.51 -5.34
C ILE A 167 12.24 29.89 -4.68
N LEU A 168 12.45 28.79 -3.97
CA LEU A 168 11.43 28.14 -3.13
C LEU A 168 11.55 28.68 -1.70
N TYR A 169 10.50 29.33 -1.23
CA TYR A 169 10.44 29.79 0.15
C TYR A 169 9.84 28.69 1.02
N ALA A 170 10.66 28.13 1.92
CA ALA A 170 10.16 27.26 2.97
C ALA A 170 10.52 27.91 4.32
N PHE A 171 9.54 28.49 4.98
CA PHE A 171 9.71 29.09 6.31
C PHE A 171 8.47 28.92 7.17
N GLU A 172 8.67 28.95 8.47
CA GLU A 172 7.62 28.96 9.49
C GLU A 172 7.93 30.07 10.50
N LEU A 173 6.87 30.76 10.96
CA LEU A 173 6.96 31.78 12.01
C LEU A 173 6.38 31.22 13.30
N ARG A 174 7.23 31.07 14.33
CA ARG A 174 6.86 30.63 15.69
C ARG A 174 7.67 31.44 16.72
N ASP A 175 7.06 31.73 17.84
CA ASP A 175 7.73 32.29 19.03
C ASP A 175 8.67 33.45 18.73
N LYS A 176 8.23 34.39 17.88
CA LYS A 176 9.01 35.52 17.41
C LYS A 176 10.26 35.16 16.59
N LYS A 177 10.43 33.93 16.18
CA LYS A 177 11.50 33.44 15.30
C LYS A 177 10.98 33.06 13.95
N ILE A 178 11.81 33.22 12.92
CA ILE A 178 11.67 32.61 11.61
C ILE A 178 12.50 31.34 11.57
N TYR A 179 11.93 30.26 11.07
CA TYR A 179 12.60 28.97 10.84
C TYR A 179 12.62 28.67 9.35
N THR A 180 13.75 28.21 8.82
CA THR A 180 13.90 27.90 7.39
C THR A 180 15.01 26.90 7.13
N PHE A 181 14.98 26.26 5.94
CA PHE A 181 16.07 25.44 5.43
C PHE A 181 17.19 26.25 4.74
N HIS A 182 16.96 27.54 4.47
CA HIS A 182 18.00 28.43 3.92
C HIS A 182 18.98 28.81 5.00
N ASP A 183 20.29 28.77 4.69
CA ASP A 183 21.32 29.24 5.62
C ASP A 183 21.23 30.76 5.79
N LEU A 184 20.71 31.18 6.93
CA LEU A 184 20.53 32.60 7.28
C LEU A 184 21.87 33.36 7.47
N ARG A 185 22.98 32.64 7.66
CA ARG A 185 24.33 33.23 7.74
C ARG A 185 24.84 33.64 6.36
N ASN A 186 24.30 33.06 5.29
CA ASN A 186 24.67 33.41 3.93
C ASN A 186 24.09 34.79 3.57
N PRO A 187 24.92 35.79 3.16
CA PRO A 187 24.44 37.10 2.77
C PRO A 187 23.46 37.08 1.58
N ASP A 188 23.52 36.05 0.73
CA ASP A 188 22.65 35.87 -0.44
C ASP A 188 21.36 35.08 -0.12
N ASN A 189 21.04 34.84 1.16
CA ASN A 189 19.83 34.15 1.51
C ASN A 189 18.58 34.99 1.19
N PRO A 190 17.43 34.34 0.81
CA PRO A 190 16.26 35.08 0.35
C PRO A 190 15.50 35.82 1.45
N PHE A 191 15.86 35.64 2.72
CA PHE A 191 15.22 36.29 3.88
C PHE A 191 16.00 37.48 4.42
N ARG A 192 17.03 37.93 3.72
CA ARG A 192 17.83 39.07 4.15
C ARG A 192 16.95 40.30 4.46
N GLY A 193 17.13 40.88 5.65
CA GLY A 193 16.31 42.00 6.14
C GLY A 193 15.00 41.60 6.84
N ALA A 194 14.66 40.30 6.85
CA ALA A 194 13.48 39.80 7.55
C ALA A 194 13.75 39.37 9.00
N TYR A 195 15.00 39.28 9.43
CA TYR A 195 15.41 38.75 10.73
C TYR A 195 16.61 39.52 11.28
N ASP A 196 16.87 39.34 12.57
CA ASP A 196 18.07 39.85 13.24
C ASP A 196 19.23 38.88 13.02
N GLN A 197 20.25 39.34 12.30
CA GLN A 197 21.42 38.54 11.93
C GLN A 197 22.26 38.10 13.14
N SER A 198 22.23 38.86 14.25
CA SER A 198 22.98 38.54 15.47
C SER A 198 22.37 37.32 16.23
N THR A 199 21.11 36.96 15.97
CA THR A 199 20.37 35.90 16.64
C THR A 199 20.26 34.58 15.85
N VAL A 200 21.05 34.46 14.77
CA VAL A 200 21.00 33.27 13.91
C VAL A 200 21.55 32.05 14.63
N GLU A 201 20.68 31.05 14.76
CA GLU A 201 20.96 29.74 15.32
C GLU A 201 20.81 28.64 14.24
N SER A 202 21.48 27.52 14.47
CA SER A 202 21.37 26.33 13.62
C SER A 202 20.96 25.13 14.47
N LEU A 203 19.87 24.46 14.08
CA LEU A 203 19.30 23.28 14.74
C LEU A 203 19.54 22.06 13.85
N LYS A 204 20.07 20.98 14.41
CA LYS A 204 20.23 19.74 13.66
C LYS A 204 18.85 19.07 13.46
N SER A 205 18.54 18.71 12.23
CA SER A 205 17.23 18.12 11.89
C SER A 205 16.98 16.80 12.62
N VAL A 206 18.01 16.01 12.88
CA VAL A 206 17.88 14.73 13.62
C VAL A 206 17.37 14.98 15.04
N GLU A 207 17.85 16.01 15.72
CA GLU A 207 17.39 16.38 17.07
C GLU A 207 15.92 16.87 17.06
N LEU A 208 15.52 17.52 15.95
CA LEU A 208 14.12 17.93 15.77
C LEU A 208 13.18 16.73 15.52
N TRP A 209 13.66 15.69 14.85
CA TRP A 209 12.81 14.52 14.54
C TRP A 209 12.43 13.72 15.78
N ASP A 210 13.27 13.75 16.83
CA ASP A 210 13.08 12.99 18.07
C ASP A 210 12.11 13.68 19.04
N SER A 211 11.79 14.95 18.84
CA SER A 211 10.83 15.68 19.68
C SER A 211 9.52 15.97 18.95
N ILE A 212 8.39 15.93 19.66
CA ILE A 212 7.06 16.16 19.06
C ILE A 212 6.98 17.55 18.40
N ASP A 213 7.45 18.60 19.07
CA ASP A 213 7.35 19.97 18.54
C ASP A 213 8.37 20.23 17.44
N GLY A 214 9.57 19.66 17.56
CA GLY A 214 10.59 19.70 16.51
C GLY A 214 10.13 18.97 15.25
N HIS A 215 9.56 17.77 15.41
CA HIS A 215 8.98 17.00 14.30
C HIS A 215 7.88 17.80 13.58
N ARG A 216 6.95 18.39 14.33
CA ARG A 216 5.89 19.25 13.77
C ARG A 216 6.46 20.46 13.02
N LEU A 217 7.50 21.10 13.56
CA LEU A 217 8.18 22.21 12.89
C LEU A 217 8.82 21.75 11.58
N TYR A 218 9.55 20.65 11.62
CA TYR A 218 10.23 20.11 10.45
C TYR A 218 9.26 19.72 9.34
N VAL A 219 8.18 18.99 9.67
CA VAL A 219 7.12 18.63 8.73
C VAL A 219 6.41 19.88 8.18
N ALA A 220 6.21 20.92 8.99
CA ALA A 220 5.64 22.18 8.51
C ALA A 220 6.53 22.84 7.45
N LEU A 221 7.85 22.84 7.62
CA LEU A 221 8.80 23.36 6.64
C LEU A 221 8.80 22.53 5.35
N LEU A 222 8.74 21.19 5.43
CA LEU A 222 8.61 20.30 4.26
C LEU A 222 7.33 20.60 3.49
N ASN A 223 6.20 20.72 4.20
CA ASN A 223 4.91 21.04 3.59
C ASN A 223 4.89 22.43 2.95
N ARG A 224 5.56 23.42 3.54
CA ARG A 224 5.73 24.75 2.93
C ARG A 224 6.53 24.70 1.63
N ALA A 225 7.61 23.92 1.61
CA ALA A 225 8.40 23.70 0.41
C ALA A 225 7.57 23.05 -0.70
N LEU A 226 6.83 21.98 -0.38
CA LEU A 226 5.96 21.27 -1.32
C LEU A 226 4.85 22.18 -1.85
N LYS A 227 4.15 22.90 -0.96
CA LYS A 227 3.09 23.83 -1.33
C LYS A 227 3.58 24.91 -2.29
N ASN A 228 4.74 25.53 -2.02
CA ASN A 228 5.32 26.52 -2.90
C ASN A 228 5.73 25.93 -4.26
N TYR A 229 6.29 24.74 -4.28
CA TYR A 229 6.62 24.03 -5.51
C TYR A 229 5.38 23.76 -6.37
N LEU A 230 4.32 23.23 -5.77
CA LEU A 230 3.09 22.87 -6.45
C LEU A 230 2.32 24.10 -6.93
N LYS A 231 2.28 25.18 -6.13
CA LYS A 231 1.62 26.44 -6.51
C LYS A 231 2.21 27.00 -7.81
N LYS A 232 3.52 26.95 -7.99
CA LYS A 232 4.21 27.41 -9.23
C LYS A 232 3.83 26.56 -10.45
N ARG A 233 3.22 25.41 -10.26
CA ARG A 233 2.80 24.47 -11.29
C ARG A 233 1.28 24.38 -11.45
N GLY A 234 0.55 25.38 -10.91
CA GLY A 234 -0.90 25.46 -11.05
C GLY A 234 -1.65 24.43 -10.22
N VAL A 235 -1.13 24.08 -9.06
CA VAL A 235 -1.81 23.24 -8.06
C VAL A 235 -2.05 24.09 -6.82
N ALA A 236 -3.30 24.16 -6.37
CA ALA A 236 -3.69 24.85 -5.15
C ALA A 236 -3.79 23.88 -3.97
N TYR A 237 -3.93 24.43 -2.77
CA TYR A 237 -4.07 23.69 -1.54
C TYR A 237 -5.35 24.08 -0.80
N ASP A 238 -6.17 23.09 -0.47
CA ASP A 238 -7.36 23.22 0.36
C ASP A 238 -7.00 22.90 1.81
N PRO A 239 -6.93 23.93 2.69
CA PRO A 239 -6.52 23.73 4.08
C PRO A 239 -7.60 23.07 4.95
N LEU A 240 -8.88 23.12 4.54
CA LEU A 240 -9.98 22.51 5.28
C LEU A 240 -9.97 20.98 5.18
N HIS A 241 -9.52 20.47 4.03
CA HIS A 241 -9.52 19.04 3.76
C HIS A 241 -8.11 18.48 3.52
N TYR A 242 -7.05 19.28 3.76
CA TYR A 242 -5.63 18.87 3.66
C TYR A 242 -5.26 18.23 2.31
N ARG A 243 -5.77 18.79 1.18
CA ARG A 243 -5.54 18.24 -0.16
C ARG A 243 -5.03 19.28 -1.14
N TYR A 244 -4.19 18.80 -2.05
CA TYR A 244 -3.73 19.56 -3.21
C TYR A 244 -4.62 19.23 -4.39
N TYR A 245 -4.95 20.21 -5.24
CA TYR A 245 -5.80 20.01 -6.41
C TYR A 245 -5.33 20.84 -7.61
N PHE A 246 -5.52 20.30 -8.80
CA PHE A 246 -5.15 21.00 -10.03
C PHE A 246 -6.07 22.21 -10.25
N MET A 247 -5.46 23.37 -10.51
CA MET A 247 -6.20 24.58 -10.94
C MET A 247 -6.50 24.50 -12.42
N PRO A 248 -7.58 25.14 -12.92
CA PRO A 248 -7.83 25.28 -14.34
C PRO A 248 -6.66 25.92 -15.09
N ASP A 249 -6.58 25.68 -16.40
CA ASP A 249 -5.68 26.44 -17.26
C ASP A 249 -6.19 27.88 -17.45
N ARG A 250 -5.30 28.82 -17.72
CA ARG A 250 -5.64 30.23 -17.85
C ARG A 250 -6.55 30.49 -19.03
N ASP A 251 -6.34 29.76 -20.12
CA ASP A 251 -7.03 30.01 -21.41
C ASP A 251 -8.21 29.05 -21.63
N ALA A 252 -8.27 27.95 -20.92
CA ALA A 252 -9.36 27.00 -20.94
C ALA A 252 -9.59 26.43 -19.56
N ILE A 253 -10.84 26.48 -19.07
CA ILE A 253 -11.13 25.97 -17.72
C ILE A 253 -10.78 24.47 -17.60
N LYS A 254 -11.01 23.69 -18.67
CA LYS A 254 -10.61 22.27 -18.74
C LYS A 254 -9.09 22.16 -18.82
N ARG A 255 -8.51 21.32 -17.98
CA ARG A 255 -7.06 21.07 -17.96
C ARG A 255 -6.77 19.60 -18.12
N ARG A 256 -5.80 19.29 -19.00
CA ARG A 256 -5.31 17.95 -19.23
C ARG A 256 -3.84 17.83 -18.78
N PHE A 257 -3.44 16.64 -18.40
CA PHE A 257 -2.05 16.33 -18.06
C PHE A 257 -1.64 15.03 -18.73
N THR A 258 -0.54 15.08 -19.48
CA THR A 258 0.05 13.91 -20.15
C THR A 258 1.17 13.35 -19.29
N TYR A 259 1.16 12.06 -19.05
CA TYR A 259 2.13 11.36 -18.20
C TYR A 259 2.42 9.96 -18.75
N THR A 260 3.50 9.34 -18.27
CA THR A 260 3.84 7.96 -18.60
C THR A 260 3.12 7.02 -17.65
N SER A 261 2.25 6.15 -18.17
CA SER A 261 1.54 5.12 -17.39
C SER A 261 2.50 4.07 -16.84
N LEU A 262 2.03 3.21 -15.94
CA LEU A 262 2.82 2.10 -15.42
C LEU A 262 3.24 1.09 -16.50
N SER A 263 2.48 0.99 -17.59
CA SER A 263 2.85 0.18 -18.77
C SER A 263 3.88 0.84 -19.71
N GLY A 264 4.37 2.04 -19.37
CA GLY A 264 5.32 2.78 -20.20
C GLY A 264 4.69 3.59 -21.35
N ARG A 265 3.37 3.59 -21.49
CA ARG A 265 2.67 4.34 -22.56
C ARG A 265 2.40 5.78 -22.13
N GLN A 266 2.48 6.70 -23.08
CA GLN A 266 2.02 8.07 -22.89
C GLN A 266 0.49 8.09 -22.79
N THR A 267 -0.02 8.66 -21.72
CA THR A 267 -1.46 8.74 -21.43
C THR A 267 -1.82 10.17 -21.05
N THR A 268 -2.92 10.68 -21.55
CA THR A 268 -3.42 12.02 -21.21
C THR A 268 -4.69 11.87 -20.40
N LYS A 269 -4.75 12.51 -19.23
CA LYS A 269 -5.91 12.52 -18.35
C LYS A 269 -6.39 13.94 -18.10
N SER A 270 -7.72 14.13 -18.12
CA SER A 270 -8.34 15.38 -17.70
C SER A 270 -8.23 15.52 -16.19
N VAL A 271 -7.56 16.58 -15.73
CA VAL A 271 -7.34 16.86 -14.30
C VAL A 271 -8.27 17.94 -13.76
N VAL A 272 -8.94 18.67 -14.65
CA VAL A 272 -10.04 19.62 -14.34
C VAL A 272 -11.11 19.47 -15.41
N ILE A 273 -12.30 19.07 -15.01
CA ILE A 273 -13.44 18.85 -15.93
C ILE A 273 -14.74 19.44 -15.35
N ASN A 274 -15.62 19.88 -16.24
CA ASN A 274 -17.02 20.09 -15.91
C ASN A 274 -17.80 18.91 -16.49
N PRO A 275 -18.32 17.99 -15.66
CA PRO A 275 -19.08 16.84 -16.14
C PRO A 275 -20.42 17.26 -16.73
N VAL A 276 -20.92 16.49 -17.67
CA VAL A 276 -22.21 16.70 -18.30
C VAL A 276 -23.27 15.73 -17.78
N ILE A 277 -24.54 16.06 -17.93
CA ILE A 277 -25.66 15.17 -17.65
C ILE A 277 -25.95 14.40 -18.95
N LYS A 278 -25.81 13.07 -18.95
CA LYS A 278 -25.99 12.23 -20.15
C LYS A 278 -27.34 12.47 -20.85
N ALA A 279 -28.42 12.47 -20.07
CA ALA A 279 -29.76 12.59 -20.62
C ALA A 279 -30.00 13.92 -21.36
N THR A 280 -29.33 15.01 -20.95
CA THR A 280 -29.58 16.36 -21.47
C THR A 280 -28.39 16.99 -22.18
N GLY A 281 -27.19 16.44 -22.05
CA GLY A 281 -25.94 17.02 -22.53
C GLY A 281 -25.55 18.33 -21.83
N GLN A 282 -26.29 18.75 -20.81
CA GLN A 282 -26.00 20.01 -20.10
C GLN A 282 -24.91 19.83 -19.06
N PRO A 283 -24.04 20.84 -18.85
CA PRO A 283 -23.00 20.79 -17.84
C PRO A 283 -23.62 20.72 -16.44
N LYS A 284 -23.02 19.94 -15.56
CA LYS A 284 -23.39 19.90 -14.14
C LYS A 284 -22.98 21.20 -13.44
N PRO A 285 -23.66 21.58 -12.34
CA PRO A 285 -23.43 22.85 -11.64
C PRO A 285 -22.17 22.82 -10.78
N TYR A 286 -21.18 22.01 -11.17
CA TYR A 286 -19.89 21.91 -10.47
C TYR A 286 -18.78 21.38 -11.39
N TRP A 287 -17.56 21.70 -11.03
CA TRP A 287 -16.35 21.21 -11.66
C TRP A 287 -15.66 20.19 -10.76
N ILE A 288 -15.05 19.19 -11.36
CA ILE A 288 -14.27 18.18 -10.65
C ILE A 288 -12.79 18.45 -10.93
N HIS A 289 -12.01 18.54 -9.87
CA HIS A 289 -10.56 18.63 -9.93
C HIS A 289 -9.94 17.35 -9.39
N LEU A 290 -9.00 16.78 -10.12
CA LEU A 290 -8.15 15.75 -9.60
C LEU A 290 -7.34 16.32 -8.44
N ALA A 291 -7.35 15.64 -7.31
CA ALA A 291 -6.70 16.08 -6.09
C ALA A 291 -5.92 14.94 -5.44
N ALA A 292 -5.04 15.27 -4.51
CA ALA A 292 -4.38 14.29 -3.64
C ALA A 292 -4.10 14.89 -2.27
N ASN A 293 -4.17 14.07 -1.23
CA ASN A 293 -3.49 14.34 0.01
C ASN A 293 -2.04 13.87 -0.16
N LEU A 294 -1.11 14.81 0.05
CA LEU A 294 0.33 14.58 -0.03
C LEU A 294 0.90 14.88 1.35
N SER A 295 1.53 13.90 1.99
CA SER A 295 2.08 14.07 3.33
C SER A 295 3.45 13.44 3.47
N PHE A 296 4.34 14.14 4.19
CA PHE A 296 5.64 13.60 4.56
C PHE A 296 5.49 12.71 5.79
N GLN A 297 6.07 11.52 5.72
CA GLN A 297 6.01 10.51 6.77
C GLN A 297 7.42 10.07 7.15
N TYR A 298 7.69 10.02 8.45
CA TYR A 298 8.89 9.40 9.02
C TYR A 298 8.57 7.94 9.31
N ILE A 299 9.25 7.01 8.63
CA ILE A 299 8.97 5.57 8.75
C ILE A 299 9.94 4.90 9.73
N ALA A 300 11.23 5.24 9.62
CA ALA A 300 12.29 4.67 10.43
C ALA A 300 13.45 5.69 10.51
N PRO A 301 14.45 5.48 11.37
CA PRO A 301 15.61 6.36 11.46
C PRO A 301 16.18 6.70 10.08
N LEU A 302 16.23 8.01 9.77
CA LEU A 302 16.67 8.56 8.48
C LEU A 302 15.85 8.16 7.25
N GLN A 303 14.72 7.50 7.41
CA GLN A 303 13.85 7.07 6.33
C GLN A 303 12.55 7.89 6.30
N TRP A 304 12.45 8.73 5.29
CA TRP A 304 11.28 9.56 5.03
C TRP A 304 10.68 9.24 3.66
N VAL A 305 9.38 9.35 3.58
CA VAL A 305 8.62 9.18 2.34
C VAL A 305 7.61 10.30 2.15
N LEU A 306 7.22 10.52 0.91
CA LEU A 306 6.07 11.34 0.55
C LEU A 306 4.93 10.39 0.14
N THR A 307 3.83 10.41 0.89
CA THR A 307 2.64 9.60 0.57
C THR A 307 1.77 10.32 -0.45
N ILE A 308 1.12 9.55 -1.31
CA ILE A 308 0.17 10.04 -2.31
C ILE A 308 -1.16 9.32 -2.07
N ARG A 309 -2.20 10.05 -1.67
CA ARG A 309 -3.56 9.52 -1.56
C ARG A 309 -4.47 10.28 -2.50
N PRO A 310 -4.93 9.68 -3.59
CA PRO A 310 -5.86 10.32 -4.52
C PRO A 310 -7.12 10.85 -3.85
N GLU A 311 -7.53 12.03 -4.24
CA GLU A 311 -8.66 12.77 -3.70
C GLU A 311 -9.40 13.51 -4.81
N ARG A 312 -10.54 14.11 -4.49
CA ARG A 312 -11.30 15.00 -5.36
C ARG A 312 -11.55 16.33 -4.68
N HIS A 313 -11.53 17.41 -5.48
CA HIS A 313 -11.95 18.73 -5.05
C HIS A 313 -13.04 19.25 -6.01
N LEU A 314 -14.09 19.83 -5.49
CA LEU A 314 -15.22 20.34 -6.27
C LEU A 314 -15.28 21.85 -6.17
N THR A 315 -15.53 22.49 -7.32
CA THR A 315 -15.75 23.94 -7.44
C THR A 315 -17.03 24.24 -8.20
N LYS A 316 -17.56 25.46 -8.10
CA LYS A 316 -18.77 25.89 -8.84
C LYS A 316 -18.45 26.17 -10.31
N ASP A 317 -17.36 26.89 -10.54
CA ASP A 317 -16.99 27.51 -11.80
C ASP A 317 -15.55 27.18 -12.24
N GLY A 318 -14.91 26.24 -11.58
CA GLY A 318 -13.50 25.92 -11.74
C GLY A 318 -12.59 26.63 -10.72
N PHE A 319 -13.06 27.63 -10.00
CA PHE A 319 -12.26 28.45 -9.07
C PHE A 319 -12.84 28.51 -7.66
N GLU A 320 -14.13 28.85 -7.54
CA GLU A 320 -14.79 28.98 -6.24
C GLU A 320 -15.14 27.60 -5.64
N PRO A 321 -14.84 27.36 -4.36
CA PRO A 321 -15.22 26.12 -3.71
C PRO A 321 -16.73 25.86 -3.81
N TYR A 322 -17.09 24.62 -4.13
CA TYR A 322 -18.48 24.19 -4.15
C TYR A 322 -18.95 23.91 -2.73
N THR A 323 -19.82 24.77 -2.19
CA THR A 323 -20.30 24.73 -0.81
C THR A 323 -21.71 24.15 -0.72
N HIS A 324 -21.86 22.86 -0.92
CA HIS A 324 -23.14 22.18 -0.78
C HIS A 324 -23.09 21.19 0.41
N VAL A 325 -24.18 21.06 1.16
CA VAL A 325 -24.27 20.19 2.36
C VAL A 325 -23.90 18.72 2.00
N SER A 326 -24.20 18.28 0.79
CA SER A 326 -23.92 16.92 0.33
C SER A 326 -22.52 16.73 -0.31
N ILE A 327 -21.63 17.76 -0.26
CA ILE A 327 -20.32 17.68 -0.95
C ILE A 327 -19.47 16.48 -0.48
N GLY A 328 -19.48 16.19 0.80
CA GLY A 328 -18.75 15.05 1.36
C GLY A 328 -19.25 13.72 0.80
N ARG A 329 -20.57 13.52 0.78
CA ARG A 329 -21.20 12.32 0.21
C ARG A 329 -20.87 12.19 -1.28
N LYS A 330 -20.96 13.29 -2.05
CA LYS A 330 -20.63 13.30 -3.48
C LYS A 330 -19.17 12.92 -3.75
N ILE A 331 -18.24 13.47 -2.99
CA ILE A 331 -16.80 13.10 -3.12
C ILE A 331 -16.56 11.63 -2.73
N THR A 332 -17.14 11.19 -1.62
CA THR A 332 -17.03 9.78 -1.17
C THR A 332 -17.55 8.85 -2.25
N ARG A 333 -18.71 9.15 -2.82
CA ARG A 333 -19.31 8.38 -3.90
C ARG A 333 -18.38 8.30 -5.13
N ILE A 334 -17.86 9.43 -5.63
CA ILE A 334 -16.92 9.43 -6.76
C ILE A 334 -15.70 8.53 -6.47
N LYS A 335 -15.23 8.52 -5.22
CA LYS A 335 -14.08 7.69 -4.83
C LYS A 335 -14.42 6.22 -4.67
N SER A 336 -15.60 5.89 -4.15
CA SER A 336 -16.02 4.50 -3.91
C SER A 336 -16.26 3.70 -5.19
N THR A 337 -16.49 4.40 -6.32
CA THR A 337 -16.64 3.75 -7.63
C THR A 337 -15.34 3.58 -8.40
N MET A 338 -14.25 4.07 -7.88
CA MET A 338 -12.94 3.88 -8.52
C MET A 338 -12.46 2.44 -8.35
N TYR A 339 -12.13 1.80 -9.46
CA TYR A 339 -11.42 0.53 -9.44
C TYR A 339 -9.98 0.71 -8.95
N ASN A 340 -9.38 -0.34 -8.40
CA ASN A 340 -8.00 -0.32 -7.90
C ASN A 340 -6.99 0.15 -8.96
N TRP A 341 -7.15 -0.25 -10.23
CA TRP A 341 -6.28 0.17 -11.31
C TRP A 341 -6.38 1.67 -11.61
N GLN A 342 -7.58 2.27 -11.50
CA GLN A 342 -7.77 3.72 -11.66
C GLN A 342 -7.10 4.50 -10.54
N TYR A 343 -7.22 3.99 -9.31
CA TYR A 343 -6.55 4.56 -8.15
C TYR A 343 -5.03 4.55 -8.32
N LEU A 344 -4.48 3.42 -8.78
CA LEU A 344 -3.06 3.28 -9.07
C LEU A 344 -2.58 4.18 -10.21
N GLN A 345 -3.40 4.34 -11.26
CA GLN A 345 -3.11 5.30 -12.35
C GLN A 345 -3.03 6.75 -11.84
N GLU A 346 -3.87 7.14 -10.89
CA GLU A 346 -3.81 8.49 -10.32
C GLU A 346 -2.59 8.68 -9.42
N ILE A 347 -2.18 7.67 -8.66
CA ILE A 347 -0.90 7.68 -7.95
C ILE A 347 0.25 7.88 -8.95
N GLN A 348 0.23 7.15 -10.06
CA GLN A 348 1.22 7.28 -11.13
C GLN A 348 1.23 8.68 -11.74
N LEU A 349 0.05 9.26 -12.03
CA LEU A 349 -0.08 10.62 -12.54
C LEU A 349 0.55 11.63 -11.57
N TRP A 350 0.21 11.55 -10.29
CA TRP A 350 0.77 12.45 -9.28
C TRP A 350 2.28 12.29 -9.11
N ARG A 351 2.78 11.06 -9.17
CA ARG A 351 4.21 10.77 -9.14
C ARG A 351 4.93 11.46 -10.30
N GLU A 352 4.47 11.25 -11.52
CA GLU A 352 5.03 11.88 -12.73
C GLU A 352 4.92 13.42 -12.68
N PHE A 353 3.82 13.92 -12.16
CA PHE A 353 3.64 15.37 -11.96
C PHE A 353 4.62 15.91 -10.92
N LEU A 354 4.76 15.29 -9.76
CA LEU A 354 5.65 15.71 -8.68
C LEU A 354 7.12 15.75 -9.12
N THR A 355 7.54 14.74 -9.87
CA THR A 355 8.93 14.61 -10.33
C THR A 355 9.19 15.26 -11.70
N ASN A 356 8.15 15.75 -12.38
CA ASN A 356 8.20 16.27 -13.75
C ASN A 356 8.75 15.23 -14.75
N ALA A 357 8.28 13.99 -14.62
CA ALA A 357 8.71 12.84 -15.41
C ALA A 357 10.23 12.55 -15.38
N GLN A 358 10.94 13.07 -14.37
CA GLN A 358 12.37 12.84 -14.18
C GLN A 358 12.60 11.73 -13.17
N LYS A 359 13.77 11.10 -13.17
CA LYS A 359 14.17 10.08 -12.18
C LYS A 359 14.08 10.57 -10.74
N ARG A 360 14.26 11.87 -10.52
CA ARG A 360 14.14 12.53 -9.21
C ARG A 360 13.78 13.98 -9.34
N ARG A 361 13.17 14.54 -8.33
CA ARG A 361 12.93 15.97 -8.21
C ARG A 361 13.74 16.55 -7.05
N ILE A 362 14.48 17.62 -7.32
CA ILE A 362 15.31 18.31 -6.34
C ILE A 362 14.67 19.67 -6.02
N LEU A 363 14.30 19.89 -4.77
CA LEU A 363 13.87 21.18 -4.25
C LEU A 363 15.04 21.79 -3.47
N LYS A 364 15.61 22.89 -3.98
CA LYS A 364 16.86 23.48 -3.46
C LYS A 364 16.59 24.61 -2.46
N PHE A 365 17.38 24.66 -1.39
CA PHE A 365 17.41 25.70 -0.35
C PHE A 365 18.88 26.10 -0.10
N GLY A 366 19.49 26.82 -1.03
CA GLY A 366 20.93 27.06 -1.02
C GLY A 366 21.71 25.75 -1.20
N LYS A 367 22.52 25.39 -0.20
CA LYS A 367 23.31 24.14 -0.19
C LYS A 367 22.51 22.91 0.21
N GLN A 368 21.35 23.08 0.83
CA GLN A 368 20.46 22.01 1.25
C GLN A 368 19.38 21.70 0.20
N SER A 369 18.82 20.51 0.25
CA SER A 369 17.76 20.11 -0.69
C SER A 369 16.88 19.00 -0.14
N ILE A 370 15.62 18.97 -0.63
CA ILE A 370 14.75 17.80 -0.57
C ILE A 370 14.85 17.10 -1.91
N VAL A 371 15.12 15.80 -1.91
CA VAL A 371 15.15 14.98 -3.13
C VAL A 371 14.06 13.92 -3.06
N ILE A 372 13.08 14.04 -3.96
CA ILE A 372 11.97 13.11 -4.12
C ILE A 372 12.34 12.17 -5.27
N GLU A 373 12.44 10.88 -5.00
CA GLU A 373 12.75 9.87 -6.01
C GLU A 373 11.48 9.45 -6.78
N ASN A 374 11.61 9.27 -8.09
CA ASN A 374 10.50 8.82 -8.96
C ASN A 374 10.42 7.28 -9.02
N ASN A 375 10.57 6.62 -7.89
CA ASN A 375 10.45 5.18 -7.81
C ASN A 375 9.26 4.82 -6.92
N LEU A 376 8.26 4.15 -7.50
CA LEU A 376 7.27 3.47 -6.67
C LEU A 376 7.97 2.29 -5.98
N LEU A 377 7.77 2.20 -4.68
CA LEU A 377 8.16 1.00 -3.96
C LEU A 377 7.27 -0.14 -4.45
N LYS A 378 7.91 -1.23 -4.88
CA LYS A 378 7.26 -2.45 -5.33
C LYS A 378 7.74 -3.58 -4.44
N GLU A 379 6.81 -4.39 -4.01
CA GLU A 379 7.09 -5.62 -3.27
C GLU A 379 6.22 -6.72 -3.88
N ASN A 380 6.77 -7.91 -4.06
CA ASN A 380 5.97 -9.06 -4.41
C ASN A 380 5.39 -9.64 -3.14
N ILE A 381 4.09 -9.71 -3.07
CA ILE A 381 3.38 -10.35 -1.96
C ILE A 381 2.72 -11.63 -2.44
N GLU A 382 2.78 -12.64 -1.59
CA GLU A 382 1.98 -13.86 -1.76
C GLU A 382 0.70 -13.69 -0.96
N TRP A 383 -0.44 -13.75 -1.62
CA TRP A 383 -1.73 -13.65 -0.96
C TRP A 383 -2.78 -14.56 -1.64
N PRO A 384 -3.82 -14.96 -0.93
CA PRO A 384 -4.79 -15.92 -1.47
C PRO A 384 -5.59 -15.42 -2.68
N GLY A 385 -5.45 -14.15 -3.05
CA GLY A 385 -6.30 -13.56 -4.08
C GLY A 385 -7.74 -13.35 -3.60
N ILE A 386 -8.52 -12.69 -4.43
CA ILE A 386 -9.97 -12.61 -4.25
C ILE A 386 -10.57 -13.67 -5.17
N PRO A 387 -11.23 -14.71 -4.63
CA PRO A 387 -11.91 -15.67 -5.48
C PRO A 387 -12.92 -14.94 -6.37
N GLU A 388 -12.81 -15.17 -7.68
CA GLU A 388 -13.86 -14.77 -8.63
C GLU A 388 -14.04 -13.26 -8.88
N ASP A 389 -12.96 -12.51 -9.02
CA ASP A 389 -12.94 -11.08 -9.44
C ASP A 389 -13.75 -10.80 -10.75
N ARG A 390 -14.18 -11.83 -11.47
CA ARG A 390 -14.90 -11.73 -12.75
C ARG A 390 -16.41 -11.90 -12.65
N LYS A 391 -16.94 -12.33 -11.52
CA LYS A 391 -18.38 -12.44 -11.34
C LYS A 391 -18.95 -11.13 -10.82
N LYS A 392 -19.98 -10.61 -11.49
CA LYS A 392 -20.78 -9.52 -10.94
C LYS A 392 -21.32 -9.98 -9.59
N PHE A 393 -21.11 -9.18 -8.56
CA PHE A 393 -21.69 -9.38 -7.25
C PHE A 393 -23.22 -9.38 -7.40
N VAL A 394 -23.86 -10.51 -7.19
CA VAL A 394 -25.31 -10.62 -7.17
C VAL A 394 -25.71 -10.55 -5.71
N SER A 395 -26.33 -9.46 -5.31
CA SER A 395 -26.74 -9.19 -3.93
C SER A 395 -27.70 -10.24 -3.32
N GLN A 396 -28.21 -11.17 -4.13
CA GLN A 396 -29.13 -12.23 -3.72
C GLN A 396 -28.44 -13.45 -3.06
N GLU A 397 -27.10 -13.56 -3.11
CA GLU A 397 -26.36 -14.70 -2.53
C GLU A 397 -25.90 -14.47 -1.08
N TYR A 398 -26.09 -13.27 -0.55
CA TYR A 398 -25.75 -12.96 0.84
C TYR A 398 -27.03 -12.86 1.68
N PRO A 399 -27.09 -13.51 2.85
CA PRO A 399 -28.20 -13.27 3.76
C PRO A 399 -28.21 -11.77 4.11
N GLU A 400 -29.37 -11.14 3.92
CA GLU A 400 -29.61 -9.76 4.31
C GLU A 400 -29.30 -9.61 5.81
N ASP A 401 -28.24 -8.88 6.13
CA ASP A 401 -27.99 -8.51 7.51
C ASP A 401 -28.68 -7.17 7.83
N LEU A 402 -28.87 -6.91 9.13
CA LEU A 402 -29.58 -5.73 9.62
C LEU A 402 -28.94 -4.40 9.20
N PHE A 403 -27.72 -4.38 8.71
CA PHE A 403 -26.99 -3.19 8.29
C PHE A 403 -27.16 -2.89 6.80
N THR A 404 -27.40 -3.89 5.98
CA THR A 404 -27.68 -3.72 4.53
C THR A 404 -29.08 -3.21 4.26
N LEU A 405 -30.07 -3.55 5.09
CA LEU A 405 -31.47 -3.11 4.93
C LEU A 405 -31.69 -1.60 5.15
N SER A 406 -30.87 -0.94 5.96
CA SER A 406 -31.05 0.49 6.27
C SER A 406 -30.45 1.42 5.21
N GLU A 407 -29.52 0.96 4.38
CA GLU A 407 -28.85 1.80 3.36
C GLU A 407 -29.50 1.71 1.98
N VAL A 408 -30.14 0.60 1.65
CA VAL A 408 -30.71 0.36 0.30
C VAL A 408 -32.01 1.11 0.07
N THR A 409 -32.77 1.42 1.12
CA THR A 409 -34.12 2.04 0.98
C THR A 409 -34.09 3.55 0.70
N VAL A 410 -32.94 4.21 0.84
CA VAL A 410 -32.81 5.70 0.66
C VAL A 410 -32.15 6.07 -0.66
N LEU A 411 -31.58 5.12 -1.40
CA LEU A 411 -30.69 5.37 -2.54
C LEU A 411 -31.27 5.00 -3.91
N GLY A 412 -32.54 4.64 -3.96
CA GLY A 412 -33.18 4.26 -5.23
C GLY A 412 -33.40 5.42 -6.19
N GLN A 413 -32.98 5.26 -7.41
CA GLN A 413 -33.34 5.96 -8.68
C GLN A 413 -32.47 7.10 -9.20
N GLU A 414 -31.77 7.90 -8.38
CA GLU A 414 -30.87 8.94 -8.95
C GLU A 414 -29.42 8.44 -9.19
N GLU A 415 -29.15 7.19 -8.89
CA GLU A 415 -27.80 6.66 -8.71
C GLU A 415 -27.21 5.97 -9.94
N GLU A 416 -28.03 5.32 -10.74
CA GLU A 416 -27.53 4.58 -11.93
C GLU A 416 -27.01 5.52 -13.04
N GLU A 417 -27.57 6.72 -13.17
CA GLU A 417 -27.16 7.68 -14.22
C GLU A 417 -25.76 8.29 -14.02
N PHE A 418 -25.22 8.26 -12.79
CA PHE A 418 -23.97 8.97 -12.51
C PHE A 418 -22.70 8.17 -12.85
N TYR A 419 -22.78 6.83 -12.82
CA TYR A 419 -21.62 5.95 -12.92
C TYR A 419 -21.17 5.66 -14.35
N GLU A 420 -22.10 5.57 -15.25
CA GLU A 420 -21.77 5.28 -16.65
C GLU A 420 -21.14 6.47 -17.38
N ASP A 421 -21.39 7.72 -16.87
CA ASP A 421 -21.08 8.95 -17.60
C ASP A 421 -19.61 9.40 -17.61
N HIS A 422 -18.77 8.90 -16.73
CA HIS A 422 -17.45 9.53 -16.54
C HIS A 422 -16.27 8.70 -16.99
N PHE A 423 -16.45 7.43 -17.30
CA PHE A 423 -15.34 6.52 -17.50
C PHE A 423 -15.40 5.69 -18.79
N LEU A 424 -16.51 5.67 -19.51
CA LEU A 424 -16.62 4.89 -20.74
C LEU A 424 -16.12 5.64 -21.99
N ASP A 425 -16.12 6.98 -21.98
CA ASP A 425 -15.69 7.77 -23.14
C ASP A 425 -14.16 7.85 -23.36
N GLU A 426 -13.33 7.33 -22.45
CA GLU A 426 -11.87 7.32 -22.62
C GLU A 426 -11.31 6.02 -23.22
N TYR A 427 -12.15 5.03 -23.57
CA TYR A 427 -11.70 3.70 -24.03
C TYR A 427 -12.14 3.28 -25.43
N GLU A 428 -12.80 4.15 -26.19
CA GLU A 428 -13.15 3.90 -27.60
C GLU A 428 -12.29 4.73 -28.57
N GLU A 429 -10.95 4.78 -28.38
CA GLU A 429 -9.98 5.08 -29.45
C GLU A 429 -8.69 4.29 -29.28
#